data_3c133d99de08d72d387236c25509f638
#
_entry.id   3c133d99de08d72d387236c25509f638
#
_cell.length_a   1.000
_cell.length_b   1.000
_cell.length_c   1.000
_cell.angle_alpha   90.00
_cell.angle_beta   90.00
_cell.angle_gamma   90.00
#
_symmetry.space_group_name_H-M   'P 1'
#
loop_
_entity.id
_entity.type
_entity.pdbx_description
1 polymer ?
#
loop_
_entity_poly.entity_id
_entity_poly.type
_entity_poly.pdbx_seq_one_letter_code
_entity_poly.pdbx_strand_id
1 'polypeptide(L)'
;MDLPGKIAIMGGGSWATALAKIVLSTQDSINWYMRRPDRIEEFKQLGHNPCYLTAVKFDTNKINFYSNINQAIKDSDTLIFATPSPFLKQHLKKVKTSLKDKFIISAIKGIVPDENMLITDYFAEYYKVPTENIAVIGGPCHAEEIALERLSYITLACSDIEKVRTISPVFKNQYLKLSLIHISEPTRLRRIS
;
A
#
# COMPACT_ATOMS: atom_id res chain seq x y z
N MET A 1 -5.96 1.97 17.95
CA MET A 1 -6.01 2.46 16.55
C MET A 1 -7.29 1.93 15.95
N ASP A 2 -8.16 2.82 15.50
CA ASP A 2 -9.40 2.42 14.82
C ASP A 2 -9.10 2.18 13.34
N LEU A 3 -9.01 0.92 12.93
CA LEU A 3 -8.77 0.54 11.55
C LEU A 3 -10.09 0.53 10.75
N PRO A 4 -10.05 0.95 9.46
CA PRO A 4 -8.86 1.38 8.71
C PRO A 4 -8.41 2.82 8.95
N GLY A 5 -9.23 3.69 9.61
CA GLY A 5 -8.96 5.13 9.69
C GLY A 5 -8.80 5.78 8.30
N LYS A 6 -8.04 6.85 8.21
CA LYS A 6 -7.71 7.50 6.92
C LYS A 6 -6.63 6.71 6.20
N ILE A 7 -6.91 6.32 4.95
CA ILE A 7 -6.01 5.49 4.14
C ILE A 7 -5.20 6.36 3.19
N ALA A 8 -3.88 6.14 3.16
CA ALA A 8 -3.00 6.74 2.16
C ALA A 8 -2.42 5.69 1.20
N ILE A 9 -2.46 6.00 -0.10
CA ILE A 9 -1.70 5.28 -1.13
C ILE A 9 -0.34 5.95 -1.26
N MET A 10 0.74 5.19 -1.03
CA MET A 10 2.11 5.68 -1.03
C MET A 10 2.84 5.23 -2.28
N GLY A 11 2.77 6.05 -3.35
CA GLY A 11 3.35 5.77 -4.65
C GLY A 11 2.47 6.25 -5.80
N GLY A 12 3.02 6.33 -7.01
CA GLY A 12 2.33 6.87 -8.20
C GLY A 12 2.41 5.97 -9.44
N GLY A 13 2.77 4.70 -9.27
CA GLY A 13 2.88 3.72 -10.37
C GLY A 13 1.56 3.01 -10.70
N SER A 14 1.61 2.05 -11.63
CA SER A 14 0.44 1.27 -12.06
C SER A 14 -0.21 0.54 -10.88
N TRP A 15 0.58 -0.11 -10.03
CA TRP A 15 0.07 -0.84 -8.88
C TRP A 15 -0.59 0.09 -7.84
N ALA A 16 -0.01 1.27 -7.58
CA ALA A 16 -0.62 2.29 -6.73
C ALA A 16 -1.97 2.76 -7.30
N THR A 17 -2.04 2.94 -8.63
CA THR A 17 -3.28 3.35 -9.32
C THR A 17 -4.36 2.28 -9.23
N ALA A 18 -4.00 1.01 -9.40
CA ALA A 18 -4.94 -0.10 -9.25
C ALA A 18 -5.47 -0.23 -7.81
N LEU A 19 -4.58 -0.11 -6.81
CA LEU A 19 -4.98 -0.13 -5.39
C LEU A 19 -5.86 1.05 -5.02
N ALA A 20 -5.56 2.26 -5.53
CA ALA A 20 -6.41 3.43 -5.33
C ALA A 20 -7.82 3.21 -5.89
N LYS A 21 -7.96 2.59 -7.08
CA LYS A 21 -9.25 2.22 -7.65
C LYS A 21 -10.02 1.27 -6.74
N ILE A 22 -9.36 0.22 -6.22
CA ILE A 22 -9.97 -0.74 -5.30
C ILE A 22 -10.45 -0.03 -4.03
N VAL A 23 -9.56 0.72 -3.38
CA VAL A 23 -9.87 1.37 -2.09
C VAL A 23 -11.01 2.39 -2.25
N LEU A 24 -11.01 3.20 -3.31
CA LEU A 24 -12.08 4.17 -3.59
C LEU A 24 -13.42 3.54 -3.93
N SER A 25 -13.48 2.24 -4.23
CA SER A 25 -14.76 1.54 -4.42
C SER A 25 -15.50 1.29 -3.11
N THR A 26 -14.81 1.39 -1.97
CA THR A 26 -15.35 1.12 -0.63
C THR A 26 -15.15 2.27 0.36
N GLN A 27 -14.33 3.26 0.02
CA GLN A 27 -14.03 4.41 0.87
C GLN A 27 -14.50 5.70 0.19
N ASP A 28 -15.02 6.64 0.99
CA ASP A 28 -15.50 7.93 0.50
C ASP A 28 -14.36 8.80 -0.04
N SER A 29 -13.17 8.68 0.56
CA SER A 29 -11.97 9.41 0.14
C SER A 29 -10.69 8.68 0.52
N ILE A 30 -9.60 9.03 -0.17
CA ILE A 30 -8.25 8.58 0.15
C ILE A 30 -7.26 9.73 0.17
N ASN A 31 -6.17 9.54 0.89
CA ASN A 31 -4.96 10.34 0.73
C ASN A 31 -4.06 9.65 -0.31
N TRP A 32 -3.42 10.43 -1.19
CA TRP A 32 -2.54 9.84 -2.20
C TRP A 32 -1.24 10.62 -2.31
N TYR A 33 -0.14 9.97 -1.93
CA TYR A 33 1.19 10.53 -2.07
C TYR A 33 1.79 10.19 -3.43
N MET A 34 2.14 11.21 -4.19
CA MET A 34 2.90 11.14 -5.43
C MET A 34 4.09 12.10 -5.35
N ARG A 35 5.30 11.58 -5.57
CA ARG A 35 6.54 12.35 -5.40
C ARG A 35 6.64 13.62 -6.26
N ARG A 36 5.98 13.63 -7.42
CA ARG A 36 6.08 14.69 -8.43
C ARG A 36 4.83 15.57 -8.42
N PRO A 37 4.97 16.86 -8.00
CA PRO A 37 3.83 17.77 -7.97
C PRO A 37 3.21 18.02 -9.35
N ASP A 38 4.07 18.10 -10.40
CA ASP A 38 3.62 18.26 -11.79
C ASP A 38 2.68 17.12 -12.23
N ARG A 39 2.95 15.88 -11.79
CA ARG A 39 2.08 14.73 -12.07
C ARG A 39 0.77 14.78 -11.30
N ILE A 40 0.75 15.38 -10.13
CA ILE A 40 -0.49 15.60 -9.36
C ILE A 40 -1.38 16.58 -10.10
N GLU A 41 -0.82 17.70 -10.57
CA GLU A 41 -1.61 18.71 -11.30
C GLU A 41 -2.14 18.14 -12.63
N GLU A 42 -1.32 17.41 -13.36
CA GLU A 42 -1.73 16.73 -14.58
C GLU A 42 -2.85 15.69 -14.29
N PHE A 43 -2.73 14.94 -13.18
CA PHE A 43 -3.76 13.99 -12.75
C PHE A 43 -5.09 14.66 -12.48
N LYS A 44 -5.08 15.79 -11.76
CA LYS A 44 -6.29 16.56 -11.44
C LYS A 44 -6.98 17.08 -12.71
N GLN A 45 -6.20 17.53 -13.69
CA GLN A 45 -6.73 18.04 -14.96
C GLN A 45 -7.33 16.91 -15.82
N LEU A 46 -6.68 15.76 -15.88
CA LEU A 46 -7.08 14.64 -16.73
C LEU A 46 -8.12 13.71 -16.09
N GLY A 47 -8.25 13.75 -14.76
CA GLY A 47 -9.08 12.80 -14.00
C GLY A 47 -8.57 11.37 -14.03
N HIS A 48 -7.29 11.16 -14.36
CA HIS A 48 -6.63 9.86 -14.35
C HIS A 48 -5.12 10.00 -14.16
N ASN A 49 -4.44 8.91 -13.80
CA ASN A 49 -2.98 8.91 -13.74
C ASN A 49 -2.39 9.17 -15.12
N PRO A 50 -1.55 10.20 -15.28
CA PRO A 50 -1.05 10.60 -16.61
C PRO A 50 -0.09 9.58 -17.25
N CYS A 51 0.51 8.70 -16.43
CA CYS A 51 1.53 7.76 -16.90
C CYS A 51 1.10 6.29 -16.86
N TYR A 52 0.11 5.95 -16.02
CA TYR A 52 -0.22 4.56 -15.73
C TYR A 52 -1.72 4.35 -15.71
N LEU A 53 -2.20 3.29 -16.36
CA LEU A 53 -3.61 2.91 -16.38
C LEU A 53 -4.53 4.08 -16.76
N THR A 54 -4.20 4.78 -17.82
CA THR A 54 -4.85 6.04 -18.26
C THR A 54 -6.34 5.87 -18.56
N ALA A 55 -6.80 4.65 -18.79
CA ALA A 55 -8.22 4.34 -18.95
C ALA A 55 -9.01 4.37 -17.63
N VAL A 56 -8.33 4.30 -16.48
CA VAL A 56 -8.98 4.35 -15.16
C VAL A 56 -9.26 5.79 -14.78
N LYS A 57 -10.53 6.16 -14.73
CA LYS A 57 -10.97 7.49 -14.31
C LYS A 57 -11.22 7.53 -12.81
N PHE A 58 -10.94 8.68 -12.22
CA PHE A 58 -11.12 8.96 -10.80
C PHE A 58 -11.93 10.24 -10.60
N ASP A 59 -12.79 10.23 -9.60
CA ASP A 59 -13.33 11.47 -9.04
C ASP A 59 -12.24 12.09 -8.15
N THR A 60 -11.57 13.12 -8.67
CA THR A 60 -10.46 13.78 -7.98
C THR A 60 -10.89 14.51 -6.71
N ASN A 61 -12.19 14.78 -6.52
CA ASN A 61 -12.71 15.35 -5.28
C ASN A 61 -12.65 14.37 -4.11
N LYS A 62 -12.54 13.06 -4.39
CA LYS A 62 -12.37 12.01 -3.39
C LYS A 62 -10.90 11.72 -3.06
N ILE A 63 -9.96 12.48 -3.62
CA ILE A 63 -8.53 12.24 -3.46
C ILE A 63 -7.84 13.48 -2.91
N ASN A 64 -7.26 13.34 -1.71
CA ASN A 64 -6.37 14.34 -1.16
C ASN A 64 -4.94 14.03 -1.64
N PHE A 65 -4.45 14.79 -2.60
CA PHE A 65 -3.11 14.60 -3.15
C PHE A 65 -2.03 15.25 -2.29
N TYR A 66 -0.92 14.53 -2.12
CA TYR A 66 0.26 14.98 -1.39
C TYR A 66 1.53 14.79 -2.20
N SER A 67 2.36 15.83 -2.29
CA SER A 67 3.74 15.73 -2.78
C SER A 67 4.78 15.63 -1.65
N ASN A 68 4.34 15.94 -0.42
CA ASN A 68 5.15 15.80 0.80
C ASN A 68 4.76 14.51 1.53
N ILE A 69 5.71 13.55 1.59
CA ILE A 69 5.49 12.24 2.22
C ILE A 69 5.15 12.36 3.71
N ASN A 70 5.76 13.30 4.43
CA ASN A 70 5.54 13.47 5.87
C ASN A 70 4.12 13.97 6.16
N GLN A 71 3.60 14.86 5.31
CA GLN A 71 2.23 15.33 5.45
C GLN A 71 1.23 14.20 5.17
N ALA A 72 1.45 13.42 4.11
CA ALA A 72 0.62 12.25 3.81
C ALA A 72 0.59 11.25 4.97
N ILE A 73 1.75 10.98 5.58
CA ILE A 73 1.87 10.09 6.76
C ILE A 73 1.14 10.68 7.96
N LYS A 74 1.31 11.98 8.23
CA LYS A 74 0.68 12.64 9.38
C LYS A 74 -0.85 12.58 9.31
N ASP A 75 -1.41 12.79 8.12
CA ASP A 75 -2.84 12.90 7.88
C ASP A 75 -3.51 11.54 7.62
N SER A 76 -2.82 10.42 7.85
CA SER A 76 -3.32 9.08 7.57
C SER A 76 -3.01 8.10 8.70
N ASP A 77 -3.86 7.09 8.85
CA ASP A 77 -3.73 6.04 9.87
C ASP A 77 -3.19 4.74 9.25
N THR A 78 -3.68 4.41 8.05
CA THR A 78 -3.24 3.25 7.25
C THR A 78 -2.46 3.70 6.03
N LEU A 79 -1.29 3.15 5.82
CA LEU A 79 -0.38 3.50 4.72
C LEU A 79 -0.15 2.29 3.81
N ILE A 80 -0.62 2.37 2.56
CA ILE A 80 -0.44 1.30 1.55
C ILE A 80 0.76 1.66 0.67
N PHE A 81 1.89 1.03 0.91
CA PHE A 81 3.11 1.26 0.13
C PHE A 81 3.10 0.44 -1.16
N ALA A 82 3.12 1.14 -2.30
CA ALA A 82 3.07 0.56 -3.65
C ALA A 82 4.18 1.14 -4.54
N THR A 83 5.37 1.24 -4.00
CA THR A 83 6.59 1.69 -4.71
C THR A 83 7.43 0.46 -5.06
N PRO A 84 8.09 0.39 -6.22
CA PRO A 84 9.02 -0.71 -6.50
C PRO A 84 10.14 -0.79 -5.47
N SER A 85 10.50 -2.01 -5.04
CA SER A 85 11.44 -2.24 -3.94
C SER A 85 12.79 -1.51 -4.07
N PRO A 86 13.41 -1.36 -5.27
CA PRO A 86 14.67 -0.62 -5.41
C PRO A 86 14.56 0.87 -5.03
N PHE A 87 13.35 1.43 -5.09
CA PHE A 87 13.12 2.86 -4.79
C PHE A 87 12.59 3.10 -3.37
N LEU A 88 12.21 2.06 -2.65
CA LEU A 88 11.62 2.19 -1.31
C LEU A 88 12.52 2.98 -0.37
N LYS A 89 13.79 2.59 -0.29
CA LYS A 89 14.79 3.21 0.57
C LYS A 89 14.98 4.70 0.29
N GLN A 90 15.03 5.07 -1.00
CA GLN A 90 15.13 6.47 -1.41
C GLN A 90 13.89 7.29 -0.98
N HIS A 91 12.71 6.70 -1.04
CA HIS A 91 11.48 7.35 -0.59
C HIS A 91 11.47 7.49 0.93
N LEU A 92 11.82 6.43 1.65
CA LEU A 92 11.79 6.41 3.11
C LEU A 92 12.88 7.27 3.75
N LYS A 93 14.01 7.54 3.09
CA LYS A 93 15.01 8.52 3.57
C LYS A 93 14.44 9.91 3.82
N LYS A 94 13.34 10.27 3.18
CA LYS A 94 12.66 11.57 3.35
C LYS A 94 11.67 11.58 4.51
N VAL A 95 11.37 10.42 5.07
CA VAL A 95 10.41 10.27 6.17
C VAL A 95 11.06 10.75 7.47
N LYS A 96 10.44 11.76 8.07
CA LYS A 96 10.80 12.33 9.38
C LYS A 96 9.69 12.09 10.42
N THR A 97 8.48 11.80 9.93
CA THR A 97 7.31 11.50 10.76
C THR A 97 7.39 10.05 11.23
N SER A 98 7.08 9.80 12.52
CA SER A 98 7.04 8.44 13.06
C SER A 98 6.04 7.57 12.30
N LEU A 99 6.44 6.33 12.03
CA LEU A 99 5.56 5.29 11.47
C LEU A 99 5.07 4.31 12.56
N LYS A 100 5.56 4.43 13.79
CA LYS A 100 5.34 3.47 14.88
C LYS A 100 3.85 3.20 15.15
N ASP A 101 3.03 4.25 15.06
CA ASP A 101 1.60 4.19 15.36
C ASP A 101 0.73 4.07 14.09
N LYS A 102 1.34 3.71 12.95
CA LYS A 102 0.65 3.53 11.68
C LYS A 102 0.43 2.05 11.39
N PHE A 103 -0.66 1.75 10.69
CA PHE A 103 -0.84 0.44 10.09
C PHE A 103 -0.25 0.46 8.68
N ILE A 104 0.74 -0.37 8.45
CA ILE A 104 1.45 -0.45 7.17
C ILE A 104 0.90 -1.63 6.37
N ILE A 105 0.55 -1.38 5.12
CA ILE A 105 0.24 -2.44 4.16
C ILE A 105 1.28 -2.38 3.05
N SER A 106 2.18 -3.35 3.01
CA SER A 106 3.16 -3.47 1.95
C SER A 106 2.54 -4.17 0.74
N ALA A 107 2.42 -3.45 -0.36
CA ALA A 107 2.10 -3.98 -1.68
C ALA A 107 3.34 -4.05 -2.59
N ILE A 108 4.53 -4.07 -1.96
CA ILE A 108 5.84 -4.07 -2.61
C ILE A 108 6.27 -5.51 -2.83
N LYS A 109 6.60 -5.86 -4.07
CA LYS A 109 7.14 -7.18 -4.42
C LYS A 109 8.65 -7.23 -4.21
N GLY A 110 9.13 -8.36 -3.67
CA GLY A 110 10.56 -8.61 -3.49
C GLY A 110 11.09 -8.20 -2.11
N ILE A 111 12.36 -7.86 -2.08
CA ILE A 111 13.13 -7.52 -0.87
C ILE A 111 13.72 -6.11 -0.99
N VAL A 112 14.24 -5.57 0.10
CA VAL A 112 15.10 -4.37 0.08
C VAL A 112 16.49 -4.81 -0.41
N PRO A 113 16.96 -4.37 -1.61
CA PRO A 113 18.11 -5.01 -2.27
C PRO A 113 19.42 -4.93 -1.48
N ASP A 114 19.73 -3.77 -0.92
CA ASP A 114 21.02 -3.54 -0.24
C ASP A 114 21.13 -4.31 1.07
N GLU A 115 20.02 -4.42 1.80
CA GLU A 115 19.93 -5.12 3.08
C GLU A 115 19.61 -6.60 2.94
N ASN A 116 19.21 -7.06 1.76
CA ASN A 116 18.69 -8.42 1.51
C ASN A 116 17.60 -8.82 2.53
N MET A 117 16.75 -7.87 2.88
CA MET A 117 15.77 -7.97 3.95
C MET A 117 14.35 -7.93 3.39
N LEU A 118 13.42 -8.66 4.02
CA LEU A 118 12.00 -8.53 3.69
C LEU A 118 11.53 -7.09 3.96
N ILE A 119 10.58 -6.63 3.16
CA ILE A 119 10.02 -5.28 3.33
C ILE A 119 9.39 -5.10 4.72
N THR A 120 8.75 -6.14 5.24
CA THR A 120 8.17 -6.17 6.59
C THR A 120 9.21 -5.96 7.67
N ASP A 121 10.31 -6.70 7.58
CA ASP A 121 11.40 -6.63 8.55
C ASP A 121 12.09 -5.26 8.50
N TYR A 122 12.21 -4.70 7.30
CA TYR A 122 12.75 -3.36 7.12
C TYR A 122 11.91 -2.29 7.82
N PHE A 123 10.57 -2.34 7.72
CA PHE A 123 9.70 -1.42 8.46
C PHE A 123 9.78 -1.66 9.98
N ALA A 124 9.82 -2.90 10.42
CA ALA A 124 9.91 -3.23 11.83
C ALA A 124 11.24 -2.77 12.44
N GLU A 125 12.36 -3.07 11.78
CA GLU A 125 13.70 -2.82 12.31
C GLU A 125 14.10 -1.34 12.23
N TYR A 126 13.92 -0.71 11.05
CA TYR A 126 14.40 0.66 10.83
C TYR A 126 13.39 1.74 11.22
N TYR A 127 12.10 1.44 11.13
CA TYR A 127 11.02 2.42 11.44
C TYR A 127 10.26 2.09 12.72
N LYS A 128 10.64 1.00 13.41
CA LYS A 128 10.08 0.59 14.70
C LYS A 128 8.56 0.39 14.65
N VAL A 129 8.05 -0.04 13.50
CA VAL A 129 6.64 -0.42 13.33
C VAL A 129 6.45 -1.78 13.97
N PRO A 130 5.49 -1.97 14.89
CA PRO A 130 5.19 -3.29 15.45
C PRO A 130 4.80 -4.27 14.34
N THR A 131 5.27 -5.51 14.41
CA THR A 131 5.03 -6.52 13.36
C THR A 131 3.55 -6.80 13.16
N GLU A 132 2.76 -6.74 14.23
CA GLU A 132 1.29 -6.83 14.21
C GLU A 132 0.60 -5.64 13.53
N ASN A 133 1.34 -4.57 13.23
CA ASN A 133 0.87 -3.41 12.46
C ASN A 133 1.38 -3.42 11.01
N ILE A 134 1.97 -4.53 10.56
CA ILE A 134 2.48 -4.66 9.20
C ILE A 134 1.76 -5.81 8.49
N ALA A 135 1.00 -5.47 7.46
CA ALA A 135 0.38 -6.42 6.56
C ALA A 135 1.06 -6.41 5.19
N VAL A 136 0.89 -7.49 4.44
CA VAL A 136 1.39 -7.63 3.07
C VAL A 136 0.23 -7.93 2.14
N ILE A 137 0.16 -7.23 1.01
CA ILE A 137 -0.68 -7.61 -0.13
C ILE A 137 0.18 -8.35 -1.15
N GLY A 138 -0.21 -9.56 -1.47
CA GLY A 138 0.39 -10.38 -2.52
C GLY A 138 -0.67 -11.04 -3.39
N GLY A 139 -0.22 -11.79 -4.38
CA GLY A 139 -1.10 -12.60 -5.24
C GLY A 139 -0.71 -12.53 -6.72
N PRO A 140 -1.25 -13.46 -7.51
CA PRO A 140 -1.05 -13.54 -8.95
C PRO A 140 -2.00 -12.58 -9.68
N CYS A 141 -1.77 -11.26 -9.54
CA CYS A 141 -2.59 -10.24 -10.17
C CYS A 141 -1.71 -9.14 -10.76
N HIS A 142 -2.16 -8.59 -11.87
CA HIS A 142 -1.55 -7.46 -12.55
C HIS A 142 -2.42 -6.21 -12.40
N ALA A 143 -1.78 -5.05 -12.33
CA ALA A 143 -2.48 -3.78 -12.20
C ALA A 143 -3.46 -3.53 -13.35
N GLU A 144 -3.10 -3.97 -14.54
CA GLU A 144 -3.89 -3.88 -15.76
C GLU A 144 -5.16 -4.73 -15.70
N GLU A 145 -5.09 -5.93 -15.10
CA GLU A 145 -6.26 -6.80 -14.91
C GLU A 145 -7.26 -6.17 -13.96
N ILE A 146 -6.78 -5.60 -12.86
CA ILE A 146 -7.62 -4.87 -11.90
C ILE A 146 -8.22 -3.62 -12.55
N ALA A 147 -7.44 -2.90 -13.35
CA ALA A 147 -7.92 -1.74 -14.08
C ALA A 147 -9.09 -2.09 -15.03
N LEU A 148 -9.03 -3.26 -15.67
CA LEU A 148 -10.05 -3.80 -16.57
C LEU A 148 -11.17 -4.57 -15.85
N GLU A 149 -11.19 -4.57 -14.52
CA GLU A 149 -12.18 -5.28 -13.69
C GLU A 149 -12.24 -6.79 -13.97
N ARG A 150 -11.12 -7.38 -14.37
CA ARG A 150 -11.00 -8.82 -14.54
C ARG A 150 -10.88 -9.51 -13.20
N LEU A 151 -11.44 -10.71 -13.09
CA LEU A 151 -11.35 -11.51 -11.88
C LEU A 151 -9.89 -11.70 -11.48
N SER A 152 -9.54 -11.15 -10.33
CA SER A 152 -8.20 -11.16 -9.76
C SER A 152 -8.19 -11.73 -8.36
N TYR A 153 -7.06 -12.29 -7.95
CA TYR A 153 -6.89 -12.89 -6.64
C TYR A 153 -5.80 -12.15 -5.89
N ILE A 154 -6.11 -11.66 -4.70
CA ILE A 154 -5.14 -11.07 -3.79
C ILE A 154 -5.18 -11.77 -2.44
N THR A 155 -4.04 -11.75 -1.77
CA THR A 155 -3.89 -12.24 -0.41
C THR A 155 -3.46 -11.10 0.48
N LEU A 156 -4.14 -10.93 1.60
CA LEU A 156 -3.75 -10.01 2.66
C LEU A 156 -3.25 -10.83 3.85
N ALA A 157 -2.01 -10.61 4.25
CA ALA A 157 -1.34 -11.40 5.28
C ALA A 157 -0.75 -10.50 6.36
N CYS A 158 -0.92 -10.88 7.64
CA CYS A 158 -0.38 -10.18 8.80
C CYS A 158 -0.19 -11.16 9.96
N SER A 159 0.66 -10.82 10.92
CA SER A 159 0.81 -11.59 12.17
C SER A 159 -0.38 -11.41 13.12
N ASP A 160 -1.17 -10.36 12.97
CA ASP A 160 -2.44 -10.18 13.66
C ASP A 160 -3.61 -10.35 12.68
N ILE A 161 -4.26 -11.51 12.74
CA ILE A 161 -5.37 -11.86 11.83
C ILE A 161 -6.62 -11.01 12.06
N GLU A 162 -6.84 -10.52 13.27
CA GLU A 162 -8.01 -9.70 13.57
C GLU A 162 -7.89 -8.31 12.92
N LYS A 163 -6.69 -7.74 12.87
CA LYS A 163 -6.44 -6.51 12.12
C LYS A 163 -6.67 -6.71 10.61
N VAL A 164 -6.25 -7.86 10.07
CA VAL A 164 -6.52 -8.19 8.67
C VAL A 164 -8.02 -8.32 8.40
N ARG A 165 -8.77 -8.96 9.29
CA ARG A 165 -10.24 -9.06 9.17
C ARG A 165 -10.88 -7.69 9.20
N THR A 166 -10.44 -6.81 10.09
CA THR A 166 -10.95 -5.45 10.23
C THR A 166 -10.70 -4.61 8.98
N ILE A 167 -9.54 -4.76 8.33
CA ILE A 167 -9.19 -3.97 7.14
C ILE A 167 -9.66 -4.62 5.83
N SER A 168 -9.97 -5.90 5.83
CA SER A 168 -10.34 -6.64 4.61
C SER A 168 -11.52 -6.05 3.83
N PRO A 169 -12.56 -5.43 4.46
CA PRO A 169 -13.64 -4.80 3.74
C PRO A 169 -13.21 -3.68 2.79
N VAL A 170 -12.06 -3.03 3.07
CA VAL A 170 -11.49 -1.99 2.21
C VAL A 170 -11.16 -2.52 0.81
N PHE A 171 -10.84 -3.82 0.71
CA PHE A 171 -10.48 -4.49 -0.55
C PHE A 171 -11.63 -5.32 -1.13
N LYS A 172 -12.85 -5.21 -0.56
CA LYS A 172 -14.01 -5.96 -1.05
C LYS A 172 -14.47 -5.41 -2.38
N ASN A 173 -14.43 -6.24 -3.42
CA ASN A 173 -14.84 -5.85 -4.77
C ASN A 173 -15.44 -7.05 -5.51
N GLN A 174 -16.30 -6.80 -6.52
CA GLN A 174 -16.97 -7.85 -7.30
C GLN A 174 -15.99 -8.68 -8.15
N TYR A 175 -14.93 -8.04 -8.64
CA TYR A 175 -13.91 -8.68 -9.48
C TYR A 175 -12.64 -9.08 -8.71
N LEU A 176 -12.65 -8.95 -7.37
CA LEU A 176 -11.49 -9.26 -6.54
C LEU A 176 -11.84 -10.34 -5.51
N LYS A 177 -11.12 -11.45 -5.55
CA LYS A 177 -11.18 -12.49 -4.52
C LYS A 177 -10.06 -12.27 -3.52
N LEU A 178 -10.44 -12.02 -2.27
CA LEU A 178 -9.51 -11.75 -1.18
C LEU A 178 -9.35 -13.00 -0.30
N SER A 179 -8.11 -13.44 -0.11
CA SER A 179 -7.72 -14.43 0.90
C SER A 179 -7.04 -13.75 2.07
N LEU A 180 -7.33 -14.20 3.28
CA LEU A 180 -6.70 -13.71 4.50
C LEU A 180 -5.78 -14.78 5.06
N ILE A 181 -4.52 -14.43 5.35
CA ILE A 181 -3.53 -15.35 5.88
C ILE A 181 -2.91 -14.78 7.16
N HIS A 182 -2.84 -15.64 8.18
CA HIS A 182 -2.04 -15.39 9.36
C HIS A 182 -0.58 -15.74 9.05
N ILE A 183 0.32 -14.75 9.17
CA ILE A 183 1.76 -15.00 9.08
C ILE A 183 2.23 -15.35 10.50
N SER A 184 2.44 -16.64 10.77
CA SER A 184 3.27 -17.05 11.89
C SER A 184 4.74 -16.79 11.54
N GLU A 185 5.60 -16.55 12.54
CA GLU A 185 7.03 -16.39 12.33
C GLU A 185 7.58 -17.45 11.37
N PRO A 186 8.45 -17.10 10.41
CA PRO A 186 9.09 -18.11 9.56
C PRO A 186 9.80 -19.09 10.47
N THR A 187 9.52 -20.37 10.30
CA THR A 187 10.23 -21.44 10.99
C THR A 187 11.71 -21.22 10.72
N ARG A 188 12.44 -20.70 11.70
CA ARG A 188 13.90 -20.62 11.61
C ARG A 188 14.36 -22.04 11.32
N LEU A 189 14.91 -22.29 10.15
CA LEU A 189 15.66 -23.49 9.88
C LEU A 189 16.72 -23.55 10.98
N ARG A 190 16.47 -24.40 11.99
CA ARG A 190 17.50 -24.73 12.98
C ARG A 190 18.64 -25.31 12.13
N ARG A 191 19.76 -24.59 12.08
CA ARG A 191 21.00 -25.19 11.61
C ARG A 191 21.17 -26.48 12.40
N ILE A 192 21.02 -27.59 11.72
CA ILE A 192 21.48 -28.89 12.23
C ILE A 192 22.99 -28.76 12.18
N SER A 193 23.58 -28.59 13.35
CA SER A 193 25.03 -28.68 13.57
C SER A 193 25.47 -30.13 13.50
#